data_fdc837c5f6f64a3793e960d6eedd8be2
#
_entry.id   fdc837c5f6f64a3793e960d6eedd8be2
#
_cell.length_a   1.000
_cell.length_b   1.000
_cell.length_c   1.000
_cell.angle_alpha   90.00
_cell.angle_beta   90.00
_cell.angle_gamma   90.00
#
_symmetry.space_group_name_H-M   'P 1'
#
loop_
_entity.id
_entity.type
_entity.pdbx_description
1 polymer ?
#
loop_
_entity_poly.entity_id
_entity_poly.type
_entity_poly.pdbx_seq_one_letter_code
_entity_poly.pdbx_strand_id
1 'polypeptide(L)'
;MVKHIILWTLKEEYTDAQKAEIRAGIKEGLEGLKGQIPGMIDISVRTEYLPSSTVDVMLDTTFENAEALAAYATHPKHVAVADSKVRPYTATVSYTHLRAHETRSNL
;
A
#
# COMPACT_ATOMS: atom_id res chain seq x y z
N MET A 1 8.65 -14.61 -5.73
CA MET A 1 8.08 -13.25 -5.58
C MET A 1 7.21 -13.16 -4.34
N VAL A 2 7.15 -11.98 -3.78
CA VAL A 2 6.41 -11.74 -2.54
C VAL A 2 5.39 -10.62 -2.79
N LYS A 3 4.15 -10.87 -2.38
CA LYS A 3 3.08 -9.87 -2.44
C LYS A 3 2.88 -9.23 -1.08
N HIS A 4 2.65 -7.94 -1.08
CA HIS A 4 2.41 -7.16 0.14
C HIS A 4 1.15 -6.33 -0.12
N ILE A 5 0.10 -6.62 0.62
CA ILE A 5 -1.20 -5.98 0.42
C ILE A 5 -1.66 -5.37 1.74
N ILE A 6 -2.02 -4.09 1.70
CA ILE A 6 -2.56 -3.39 2.86
C ILE A 6 -3.89 -2.75 2.48
N LEU A 7 -4.84 -2.85 3.37
CA LEU A 7 -6.14 -2.21 3.24
C LEU A 7 -6.29 -1.16 4.33
N TRP A 8 -6.65 0.05 3.92
CA TRP A 8 -6.83 1.16 4.86
C TRP A 8 -8.24 1.74 4.76
N THR A 9 -8.74 2.23 5.89
CA THR A 9 -9.86 3.16 5.90
C THR A 9 -9.32 4.56 6.21
N LEU A 10 -9.99 5.58 5.71
CA LEU A 10 -9.70 6.96 6.07
C LEU A 10 -10.46 7.30 7.34
N LYS A 11 -9.89 8.18 8.15
CA LYS A 11 -10.55 8.62 9.37
C LYS A 11 -11.85 9.34 9.03
N GLU A 12 -12.88 9.12 9.84
CA GLU A 12 -14.22 9.62 9.55
C GLU A 12 -14.36 11.13 9.71
N GLU A 13 -13.41 11.75 10.38
CA GLU A 13 -13.45 13.20 10.61
C GLU A 13 -13.32 14.04 9.34
N TYR A 14 -12.94 13.42 8.22
CA TYR A 14 -12.75 14.13 6.96
C TYR A 14 -14.02 14.16 6.13
N THR A 15 -14.21 15.27 5.40
CA THR A 15 -15.31 15.39 4.44
C THR A 15 -15.00 14.54 3.21
N ASP A 16 -16.01 14.31 2.36
CA ASP A 16 -15.81 13.55 1.13
C ASP A 16 -14.78 14.20 0.22
N ALA A 17 -14.76 15.52 0.14
CA ALA A 17 -13.77 16.24 -0.66
C ALA A 17 -12.37 16.05 -0.10
N GLN A 18 -12.22 16.12 1.22
CA GLN A 18 -10.93 15.89 1.86
C GLN A 18 -10.47 14.45 1.66
N LYS A 19 -11.39 13.50 1.77
CA LYS A 19 -11.06 12.09 1.54
C LYS A 19 -10.57 11.84 0.12
N ALA A 20 -11.18 12.50 -0.87
CA ALA A 20 -10.76 12.38 -2.25
C ALA A 20 -9.32 12.89 -2.44
N GLU A 21 -8.98 14.01 -1.81
CA GLU A 21 -7.62 14.54 -1.87
C GLU A 21 -6.62 13.63 -1.16
N ILE A 22 -7.01 13.07 -0.03
CA ILE A 22 -6.16 12.15 0.72
C ILE A 22 -5.88 10.90 -0.12
N ARG A 23 -6.92 10.32 -0.73
CA ARG A 23 -6.75 9.15 -1.59
C ARG A 23 -5.81 9.43 -2.76
N ALA A 24 -5.99 10.58 -3.40
CA ALA A 24 -5.14 10.97 -4.52
C ALA A 24 -3.68 11.14 -4.07
N GLY A 25 -3.46 11.73 -2.91
CA GLY A 25 -2.12 11.91 -2.37
C GLY A 25 -1.44 10.60 -2.03
N ILE A 26 -2.19 9.65 -1.45
CA ILE A 26 -1.67 8.33 -1.13
C ILE A 26 -1.27 7.60 -2.42
N LYS A 27 -2.14 7.61 -3.41
CA LYS A 27 -1.88 6.96 -4.69
C LYS A 27 -0.65 7.56 -5.36
N GLU A 28 -0.59 8.87 -5.48
CA GLU A 28 0.53 9.55 -6.10
C GLU A 28 1.85 9.28 -5.37
N GLY A 29 1.83 9.38 -4.05
CA GLY A 29 3.03 9.20 -3.24
C GLY A 29 3.57 7.79 -3.30
N LEU A 30 2.69 6.80 -3.14
CA LEU A 30 3.13 5.40 -3.12
C LEU A 30 3.47 4.90 -4.52
N GLU A 31 2.66 5.21 -5.53
CA GLU A 31 2.98 4.78 -6.89
C GLU A 31 4.22 5.47 -7.43
N GLY A 32 4.53 6.66 -6.93
CA GLY A 32 5.75 7.35 -7.27
C GLY A 32 7.02 6.65 -6.81
N LEU A 33 6.90 5.69 -5.91
CA LEU A 33 8.04 4.90 -5.45
C LEU A 33 8.49 3.85 -6.46
N LYS A 34 7.68 3.58 -7.47
CA LYS A 34 8.02 2.60 -8.49
C LYS A 34 9.33 2.98 -9.18
N GLY A 35 10.25 2.02 -9.23
CA GLY A 35 11.57 2.26 -9.82
C GLY A 35 12.57 2.92 -8.88
N GLN A 36 12.17 3.28 -7.67
CA GLN A 36 13.06 3.91 -6.70
C GLN A 36 13.42 2.99 -5.54
N ILE A 37 12.77 1.86 -5.42
CA ILE A 37 12.97 0.91 -4.32
C ILE A 37 13.62 -0.35 -4.88
N PRO A 38 14.83 -0.71 -4.44
CA PRO A 38 15.47 -1.93 -4.91
C PRO A 38 14.64 -3.17 -4.61
N GLY A 39 14.48 -4.03 -5.60
CA GLY A 39 13.75 -5.28 -5.45
C GLY A 39 12.23 -5.16 -5.53
N MET A 40 11.70 -3.96 -5.67
CA MET A 40 10.26 -3.79 -5.87
C MET A 40 9.94 -3.92 -7.36
N ILE A 41 9.13 -4.91 -7.70
CA ILE A 41 8.78 -5.21 -9.08
C ILE A 41 7.63 -4.33 -9.54
N ASP A 42 6.62 -4.16 -8.68
CA ASP A 42 5.44 -3.38 -9.04
C ASP A 42 4.78 -2.81 -7.79
N ILE A 43 4.06 -1.72 -7.97
CA ILE A 43 3.26 -1.10 -6.91
C ILE A 43 2.04 -0.46 -7.56
N SER A 44 0.86 -0.71 -6.99
CA SER A 44 -0.36 -0.05 -7.42
C SER A 44 -1.23 0.26 -6.21
N VAL A 45 -1.97 1.36 -6.32
CA VAL A 45 -2.86 1.80 -5.25
C VAL A 45 -4.24 1.98 -5.86
N ARG A 46 -5.22 1.30 -5.28
CA ARG A 46 -6.61 1.42 -5.70
C ARG A 46 -7.35 2.32 -4.74
N THR A 47 -7.97 3.35 -5.27
CA THR A 47 -8.67 4.35 -4.48
C THR A 47 -10.11 4.55 -4.93
N GLU A 48 -10.49 4.02 -6.08
CA GLU A 48 -11.75 4.35 -6.69
C GLU A 48 -12.87 3.45 -6.26
N TYR A 49 -12.80 2.20 -6.51
CA TYR A 49 -13.93 1.33 -6.29
C TYR A 49 -13.50 0.04 -5.61
N LEU A 50 -13.95 -0.13 -4.38
CA LEU A 50 -13.71 -1.34 -3.62
C LEU A 50 -15.05 -1.94 -3.25
N PRO A 51 -15.40 -3.10 -3.80
CA PRO A 51 -16.75 -3.66 -3.68
C PRO A 51 -17.23 -3.86 -2.26
N SER A 52 -16.33 -4.12 -1.33
CA SER A 52 -16.72 -4.32 0.07
C SER A 52 -17.09 -3.02 0.76
N SER A 53 -16.73 -1.90 0.20
CA SER A 53 -17.05 -0.55 0.66
C SER A 53 -16.66 -0.19 2.10
N THR A 54 -16.07 -1.09 2.84
CA THR A 54 -15.54 -0.78 4.17
C THR A 54 -14.09 -0.34 4.13
N VAL A 55 -13.48 -0.37 2.96
CA VAL A 55 -12.07 -0.04 2.75
C VAL A 55 -11.99 1.10 1.73
N ASP A 56 -11.20 2.11 2.04
CA ASP A 56 -11.05 3.27 1.17
C ASP A 56 -9.86 3.20 0.24
N VAL A 57 -8.80 2.52 0.64
CA VAL A 57 -7.55 2.45 -0.12
C VAL A 57 -6.97 1.05 -0.02
N MET A 58 -6.51 0.53 -1.14
CA MET A 58 -5.81 -0.75 -1.20
C MET A 58 -4.45 -0.57 -1.84
N LEU A 59 -3.41 -0.97 -1.13
CA LEU A 59 -2.04 -1.02 -1.64
C LEU A 59 -1.73 -2.46 -2.07
N ASP A 60 -1.21 -2.61 -3.28
CA ASP A 60 -0.77 -3.91 -3.79
C ASP A 60 0.64 -3.75 -4.33
N THR A 61 1.61 -4.40 -3.70
CA THR A 61 3.00 -4.35 -4.12
C THR A 61 3.55 -5.75 -4.34
N THR A 62 4.52 -5.85 -5.24
CA THR A 62 5.21 -7.10 -5.55
C THR A 62 6.71 -6.88 -5.42
N PHE A 63 7.37 -7.78 -4.69
CA PHE A 63 8.81 -7.74 -4.46
C PHE A 63 9.48 -9.01 -4.96
N GLU A 64 10.76 -8.92 -5.28
CA GLU A 64 11.52 -10.08 -5.73
C GLU A 64 11.62 -11.16 -4.66
N ASN A 65 11.76 -10.76 -3.40
CA ASN A 65 11.93 -11.67 -2.28
C ASN A 65 11.56 -10.98 -0.96
N ALA A 66 11.57 -11.74 0.13
CA ALA A 66 11.21 -11.22 1.43
C ALA A 66 12.21 -10.17 1.94
N GLU A 67 13.46 -10.27 1.55
CA GLU A 67 14.48 -9.30 1.95
C GLU A 67 14.21 -7.94 1.32
N ALA A 68 13.76 -7.92 0.06
CA ALA A 68 13.40 -6.69 -0.61
C ALA A 68 12.20 -6.02 0.08
N LEU A 69 11.21 -6.81 0.49
CA LEU A 69 10.07 -6.28 1.24
C LEU A 69 10.52 -5.69 2.58
N ALA A 70 11.38 -6.39 3.31
CA ALA A 70 11.89 -5.89 4.58
C ALA A 70 12.66 -4.58 4.40
N ALA A 71 13.47 -4.48 3.34
CA ALA A 71 14.22 -3.27 3.05
C ALA A 71 13.29 -2.11 2.66
N TYR A 72 12.22 -2.40 1.96
CA TYR A 72 11.20 -1.41 1.60
C TYR A 72 10.58 -0.79 2.86
N ALA A 73 10.25 -1.62 3.84
CA ALA A 73 9.58 -1.15 5.05
C ALA A 73 10.36 -0.06 5.77
N THR A 74 11.68 -0.09 5.71
CA THR A 74 12.55 0.89 6.37
C THR A 74 13.21 1.87 5.41
N HIS A 75 12.92 1.77 4.11
CA HIS A 75 13.52 2.64 3.12
C HIS A 75 13.09 4.09 3.34
N PRO A 76 14.04 5.06 3.36
CA PRO A 76 13.71 6.44 3.65
C PRO A 76 12.61 7.05 2.77
N LYS A 77 12.59 6.69 1.50
CA LYS A 77 11.57 7.20 0.58
C LYS A 77 10.18 6.67 0.92
N HIS A 78 10.08 5.39 1.27
CA HIS A 78 8.82 4.81 1.70
C HIS A 78 8.37 5.42 3.02
N VAL A 79 9.27 5.53 3.98
CA VAL A 79 8.94 6.09 5.30
C VAL A 79 8.45 7.53 5.16
N ALA A 80 9.08 8.33 4.31
CA ALA A 80 8.66 9.70 4.09
C ALA A 80 7.23 9.79 3.55
N VAL A 81 6.89 8.95 2.59
CA VAL A 81 5.53 8.91 2.03
C VAL A 81 4.54 8.42 3.07
N ALA A 82 4.87 7.34 3.78
CA ALA A 82 3.97 6.76 4.78
C ALA A 82 3.67 7.76 5.89
N ASP A 83 4.69 8.46 6.38
CA ASP A 83 4.53 9.38 7.49
C ASP A 83 3.81 10.67 7.11
N SER A 84 3.92 11.10 5.85
CA SER A 84 3.32 12.36 5.41
C SER A 84 1.97 12.20 4.72
N LYS A 85 1.77 11.10 4.00
CA LYS A 85 0.58 10.92 3.16
C LYS A 85 -0.40 9.86 3.64
N VAL A 86 0.05 8.91 4.45
CA VAL A 86 -0.74 7.74 4.79
C VAL A 86 -1.12 7.71 6.27
N ARG A 87 -0.14 7.60 7.15
CA ARG A 87 -0.39 7.37 8.58
C ARG A 87 -1.25 8.43 9.26
N PRO A 88 -1.09 9.72 8.94
CA PRO A 88 -1.91 10.73 9.61
C PRO A 88 -3.40 10.63 9.30
N TYR A 89 -3.75 9.99 8.19
CA TYR A 89 -5.11 10.03 7.66
C TYR A 89 -5.83 8.69 7.67
N THR A 90 -5.14 7.59 8.01
CA THR A 90 -5.68 6.25 7.81
C THR A 90 -5.63 5.41 9.07
N ALA A 91 -6.46 4.35 9.05
CA ALA A 91 -6.36 3.23 9.97
C ALA A 91 -6.17 1.97 9.14
N THR A 92 -5.26 1.10 9.53
CA THR A 92 -5.02 -0.15 8.82
C THR A 92 -6.10 -1.16 9.18
N VAL A 93 -6.79 -1.67 8.17
CA VAL A 93 -7.82 -2.69 8.35
C VAL A 93 -7.22 -4.08 8.22
N SER A 94 -6.34 -4.27 7.25
CA SER A 94 -5.77 -5.58 6.98
C SER A 94 -4.39 -5.43 6.38
N TYR A 95 -3.54 -6.39 6.69
CA TYR A 95 -2.17 -6.44 6.20
C TYR A 95 -1.91 -7.88 5.78
N THR A 96 -1.53 -8.09 4.54
CA THR A 96 -1.28 -9.42 4.02
C THR A 96 0.07 -9.49 3.32
N HIS A 97 0.81 -10.54 3.63
CA HIS A 97 2.12 -10.80 3.06
C HIS A 97 2.10 -12.23 2.51
N LEU A 98 2.19 -12.36 1.20
CA LEU A 98 2.11 -13.65 0.53
C LEU A 98 3.33 -13.89 -0.34
N ARG A 99 3.78 -15.14 -0.36
CA ARG A 99 4.78 -15.61 -1.30
C ARG A 99 4.07 -16.38 -2.40
N ALA A 100 4.10 -15.85 -3.60
CA ALA A 100 3.31 -16.41 -4.69
C ALA A 100 3.63 -17.88 -4.98
N HIS A 101 4.91 -18.24 -4.95
CA HIS A 101 5.29 -19.62 -5.24
C HIS A 101 4.92 -20.60 -4.12
N GLU A 102 4.86 -20.13 -2.88
CA GLU A 102 4.43 -20.95 -1.77
C GLU A 102 2.94 -21.19 -1.79
N THR A 103 2.19 -20.21 -2.24
CA THR A 103 0.74 -20.34 -2.37
C THR A 103 0.40 -21.53 -3.25
N ARG A 104 1.12 -21.69 -4.34
CA ARG A 104 0.89 -22.80 -5.25
C ARG A 104 1.14 -24.15 -4.59
N SER A 105 2.20 -24.26 -3.81
CA SER A 105 2.56 -25.53 -3.21
C SER A 105 1.69 -25.90 -2.03
N ASN A 106 1.03 -24.96 -1.44
CA ASN A 106 0.18 -25.20 -0.27
C ASN A 106 -1.27 -25.46 -0.65
N LEU A 107 -1.58 -25.37 -1.89
CA LEU A 107 -2.93 -25.65 -2.37
C LEU A 107 -3.04 -27.06 -2.92
#